data_6b22f92be990e9ed5676835faa0c60d7
#
_entry.id   6b22f92be990e9ed5676835faa0c60d7
#
_cell.length_a   1.000
_cell.length_b   1.000
_cell.length_c   1.000
_cell.angle_alpha   90.00
_cell.angle_beta   90.00
_cell.angle_gamma   90.00
#
_symmetry.space_group_name_H-M   'P 1'
#
loop_
_entity.id
_entity.type
_entity.pdbx_description
1 polymer ?
#
loop_
_entity_poly.entity_id
_entity_poly.type
_entity_poly.pdbx_seq_one_letter_code
_entity_poly.pdbx_strand_id
1 'polypeptide(L)'
;EMIEVDSEYRVRWVNDDYEGRFEDLRDMCMTGNVILYNDCLLLWKFPIEVFQSFDEVIILTYMFDAQVQKYYFDIHNIEVQRIGTVCENGVYHFSDTPHIPDYVVELPKKIHIIEDEKLNKIGEMRSSLSVSWYKKARDTKGQPLIKQLRNNLTNLFKNMLNSSSDRNLWTVFKDYQALLKGKGYTKGFLSCNVRATNAYRNRDCLAYCVNVYYNPLLKKLLSGARS
;
A
#
# COMPACT_ATOMS: atom_id res chain seq x y z
N GLU A 1 -5.81 36.18 5.50
CA GLU A 1 -4.90 35.07 5.79
C GLU A 1 -5.62 34.15 6.75
N MET A 2 -5.63 32.81 6.47
CA MET A 2 -6.38 31.87 7.29
C MET A 2 -5.47 31.09 8.25
N ILE A 3 -4.19 30.96 7.90
CA ILE A 3 -3.21 30.21 8.68
C ILE A 3 -1.92 31.03 8.84
N GLU A 4 -1.26 30.82 9.97
CA GLU A 4 0.12 31.23 10.24
C GLU A 4 0.99 30.02 10.46
N VAL A 5 2.28 30.13 10.13
CA VAL A 5 3.26 29.06 10.31
C VAL A 5 4.36 29.58 11.21
N ASP A 6 4.63 28.88 12.31
CA ASP A 6 5.68 29.26 13.25
C ASP A 6 7.08 28.81 12.78
N SER A 7 8.11 29.16 13.54
CA SER A 7 9.51 28.78 13.26
C SER A 7 9.79 27.26 13.29
N GLU A 8 8.88 26.47 13.84
CA GLU A 8 8.94 25.00 13.89
C GLU A 8 8.05 24.35 12.82
N TYR A 9 7.58 25.17 11.86
CA TYR A 9 6.66 24.76 10.80
C TYR A 9 5.30 24.26 11.30
N ARG A 10 4.90 24.58 12.55
CA ARG A 10 3.55 24.30 13.03
C ARG A 10 2.57 25.29 12.43
N VAL A 11 1.41 24.79 12.05
CA VAL A 11 0.34 25.58 11.43
C VAL A 11 -0.67 25.95 12.51
N ARG A 12 -0.91 27.24 12.64
CA ARG A 12 -1.96 27.82 13.49
C ARG A 12 -3.08 28.35 12.62
N TRP A 13 -4.30 28.09 12.99
CA TRP A 13 -5.46 28.72 12.38
C TRP A 13 -5.69 30.10 13.01
N VAL A 14 -5.93 31.12 12.20
CA VAL A 14 -6.01 32.55 12.65
C VAL A 14 -7.43 33.07 12.71
N ASN A 15 -8.34 32.53 11.91
CA ASN A 15 -9.72 32.96 11.82
C ASN A 15 -10.65 31.97 12.55
N ASP A 16 -10.91 32.22 13.84
CA ASP A 16 -11.72 31.33 14.67
C ASP A 16 -13.20 31.28 14.23
N ASP A 17 -13.71 32.32 13.58
CA ASP A 17 -15.10 32.42 13.11
C ASP A 17 -15.29 31.85 11.70
N TYR A 18 -14.30 31.12 11.17
CA TYR A 18 -14.40 30.55 9.81
C TYR A 18 -15.45 29.43 9.77
N GLU A 19 -16.44 29.62 8.91
CA GLU A 19 -17.43 28.60 8.54
C GLU A 19 -17.27 28.27 7.06
N GLY A 20 -16.96 27.03 6.73
CA GLY A 20 -16.81 26.63 5.35
C GLY A 20 -16.11 25.28 5.14
N ARG A 21 -15.65 25.06 3.92
CA ARG A 21 -15.10 23.77 3.48
C ARG A 21 -13.91 23.25 4.32
N PHE A 22 -13.20 24.11 5.02
CA PHE A 22 -11.96 23.75 5.73
C PHE A 22 -12.12 23.75 7.26
N GLU A 23 -13.34 23.58 7.77
CA GLU A 23 -13.59 23.46 9.22
C GLU A 23 -12.81 22.30 9.85
N ASP A 24 -12.80 21.13 9.21
CA ASP A 24 -12.00 19.99 9.69
C ASP A 24 -10.51 20.34 9.81
N LEU A 25 -9.97 21.11 8.86
CA LEU A 25 -8.58 21.55 8.90
C LEU A 25 -8.35 22.59 10.01
N ARG A 26 -9.28 23.51 10.21
CA ARG A 26 -9.26 24.45 11.33
C ARG A 26 -9.16 23.70 12.65
N ASP A 27 -10.03 22.73 12.87
CA ASP A 27 -10.09 21.95 14.10
C ASP A 27 -8.80 21.14 14.31
N MET A 28 -8.22 20.58 13.25
CA MET A 28 -6.90 19.93 13.31
C MET A 28 -5.79 20.93 13.67
N CYS A 29 -5.79 22.14 13.11
CA CYS A 29 -4.79 23.17 13.44
C CYS A 29 -4.89 23.62 14.89
N MET A 30 -6.11 23.71 15.45
CA MET A 30 -6.32 24.05 16.86
C MET A 30 -5.72 23.03 17.83
N THR A 31 -5.53 21.78 17.42
CA THR A 31 -4.81 20.77 18.24
C THR A 31 -3.30 21.01 18.31
N GLY A 32 -2.74 21.92 17.52
CA GLY A 32 -1.30 22.18 17.42
C GLY A 32 -0.48 21.09 16.73
N ASN A 33 -1.15 20.10 16.13
CA ASN A 33 -0.50 18.92 15.55
C ASN A 33 -0.42 18.95 14.01
N VAL A 34 -0.74 20.08 13.40
CA VAL A 34 -0.58 20.29 11.94
C VAL A 34 0.75 20.97 11.67
N ILE A 35 1.54 20.42 10.77
CA ILE A 35 2.80 21.00 10.31
C ILE A 35 2.76 21.25 8.80
N LEU A 36 3.42 22.32 8.38
CA LEU A 36 3.71 22.58 6.98
C LEU A 36 5.02 21.87 6.60
N TYR A 37 4.94 20.91 5.72
CA TYR A 37 6.09 20.17 5.22
C TYR A 37 6.43 20.60 3.80
N ASN A 38 7.68 21.04 3.61
CA ASN A 38 8.23 21.42 2.31
C ASN A 38 7.40 22.51 1.60
N ASP A 39 6.86 23.46 2.36
CA ASP A 39 6.05 24.62 1.92
C ASP A 39 4.83 24.29 1.02
N CYS A 40 4.43 23.02 0.96
CA CYS A 40 3.37 22.59 0.05
C CYS A 40 2.45 21.50 0.59
N LEU A 41 2.75 20.92 1.74
CA LEU A 41 1.96 19.83 2.29
C LEU A 41 1.64 20.06 3.76
N LEU A 42 0.37 20.14 4.08
CA LEU A 42 -0.11 20.13 5.47
C LEU A 42 -0.19 18.68 5.94
N LEU A 43 0.53 18.38 7.02
CA LEU A 43 0.54 17.07 7.65
C LEU A 43 -0.03 17.19 9.06
N TRP A 44 -1.09 16.44 9.32
CA TRP A 44 -1.53 16.24 10.69
C TRP A 44 -0.71 15.10 11.30
N LYS A 45 -0.06 15.36 12.43
CA LYS A 45 0.70 14.39 13.19
C LYS A 45 -0.17 13.87 14.33
N PHE A 46 -0.31 12.57 14.41
CA PHE A 46 -0.90 11.99 15.62
C PHE A 46 0.00 12.32 16.81
N PRO A 47 -0.54 12.87 17.93
CA PRO A 47 0.29 13.21 19.07
C PRO A 47 0.95 11.99 19.68
N ILE A 48 2.30 11.98 19.79
CA ILE A 48 3.03 10.86 20.36
C ILE A 48 2.75 10.71 21.86
N GLU A 49 2.44 11.83 22.50
CA GLU A 49 2.07 11.92 23.90
C GLU A 49 0.87 11.02 24.26
N VAL A 50 -0.01 10.74 23.29
CA VAL A 50 -1.12 9.81 23.50
C VAL A 50 -0.60 8.40 23.81
N PHE A 51 0.44 7.93 23.10
CA PHE A 51 1.04 6.64 23.40
C PHE A 51 1.80 6.65 24.73
N GLN A 52 2.45 7.79 25.04
CA GLN A 52 3.24 7.95 26.27
C GLN A 52 2.38 8.14 27.53
N SER A 53 1.09 8.43 27.38
CA SER A 53 0.17 8.59 28.51
C SER A 53 -0.34 7.28 29.10
N PHE A 54 -0.03 6.14 28.47
CA PHE A 54 -0.40 4.82 28.94
C PHE A 54 0.82 4.10 29.53
N ASP A 55 0.61 3.35 30.60
CA ASP A 55 1.66 2.51 31.21
C ASP A 55 2.09 1.38 30.24
N GLU A 56 1.15 0.87 29.47
CA GLU A 56 1.38 -0.17 28.48
C GLU A 56 0.48 0.02 27.25
N VAL A 57 1.06 -0.15 26.07
CA VAL A 57 0.33 -0.10 24.79
C VAL A 57 0.58 -1.37 24.00
N ILE A 58 -0.46 -2.15 23.74
CA ILE A 58 -0.39 -3.38 22.96
C ILE A 58 -0.96 -3.14 21.56
N ILE A 59 -0.15 -3.37 20.53
CA ILE A 59 -0.55 -3.20 19.14
C ILE A 59 -0.65 -4.57 18.47
N LEU A 60 -1.89 -4.97 18.17
CA LEU A 60 -2.16 -6.20 17.43
C LEU A 60 -2.15 -5.91 15.93
N THR A 61 -1.09 -6.28 15.26
CA THR A 61 -0.93 -5.99 13.83
C THR A 61 -0.14 -7.08 13.12
N TYR A 62 -0.18 -7.07 11.79
CA TYR A 62 0.56 -7.97 10.92
C TYR A 62 1.58 -7.17 10.11
N MET A 63 2.80 -7.72 9.96
CA MET A 63 3.90 -7.08 9.22
C MET A 63 4.19 -5.64 9.69
N PHE A 64 4.31 -5.43 10.99
CA PHE A 64 4.55 -4.12 11.58
C PHE A 64 5.73 -3.38 10.96
N ASP A 65 6.83 -4.06 10.63
CA ASP A 65 8.02 -3.47 10.02
C ASP A 65 7.81 -2.81 8.67
N ALA A 66 6.75 -3.20 7.97
CA ALA A 66 6.38 -2.62 6.68
C ALA A 66 5.33 -1.50 6.80
N GLN A 67 4.91 -1.16 8.02
CA GLN A 67 3.86 -0.16 8.25
C GLN A 67 4.43 1.22 8.53
N VAL A 68 3.68 2.25 8.14
CA VAL A 68 4.02 3.66 8.41
C VAL A 68 4.18 3.92 9.92
N GLN A 69 3.42 3.22 10.75
CA GLN A 69 3.48 3.33 12.20
C GLN A 69 4.85 2.97 12.78
N LYS A 70 5.53 1.98 12.20
CA LYS A 70 6.90 1.62 12.61
C LYS A 70 7.85 2.80 12.41
N TYR A 71 7.82 3.43 11.23
CA TYR A 71 8.65 4.60 10.93
C TYR A 71 8.30 5.79 11.81
N TYR A 72 7.02 5.98 12.12
CA TYR A 72 6.57 7.01 13.04
C TYR A 72 7.17 6.81 14.44
N PHE A 73 7.14 5.59 14.97
CA PHE A 73 7.73 5.27 16.27
C PHE A 73 9.25 5.45 16.27
N ASP A 74 9.93 5.08 15.19
CA ASP A 74 11.38 5.30 15.06
C ASP A 74 11.76 6.79 15.11
N ILE A 75 11.00 7.64 14.40
CA ILE A 75 11.22 9.10 14.42
C ILE A 75 11.08 9.68 15.84
N HIS A 76 10.19 9.11 16.64
CA HIS A 76 9.95 9.53 18.03
C HIS A 76 10.74 8.75 19.08
N ASN A 77 11.67 7.89 18.66
CA ASN A 77 12.48 7.04 19.54
C ASN A 77 11.64 6.18 20.50
N ILE A 78 10.48 5.68 20.04
CA ILE A 78 9.66 4.76 20.81
C ILE A 78 10.21 3.35 20.62
N GLU A 79 10.63 2.75 21.71
CA GLU A 79 11.03 1.35 21.73
C GLU A 79 9.83 0.42 21.64
N VAL A 80 9.91 -0.56 20.74
CA VAL A 80 8.85 -1.53 20.51
C VAL A 80 9.37 -2.92 20.81
N GLN A 81 8.82 -3.54 21.84
CA GLN A 81 9.03 -4.96 22.10
C GLN A 81 8.12 -5.79 21.20
N ARG A 82 8.67 -6.80 20.57
CA ARG A 82 7.91 -7.73 19.74
C ARG A 82 7.58 -8.98 20.52
N ILE A 83 6.30 -9.26 20.62
CA ILE A 83 5.78 -10.43 21.31
C ILE A 83 5.08 -11.31 20.28
N GLY A 84 5.42 -12.57 20.24
CA GLY A 84 4.74 -13.59 19.43
C GLY A 84 3.65 -14.30 20.24
N THR A 85 2.93 -15.17 19.54
CA THR A 85 2.02 -16.11 20.18
C THR A 85 2.39 -17.53 19.76
N VAL A 86 2.42 -18.44 20.72
CA VAL A 86 2.58 -19.87 20.49
C VAL A 86 1.34 -20.61 20.95
N CYS A 87 0.98 -21.68 20.25
CA CYS A 87 -0.14 -22.53 20.61
C CYS A 87 0.40 -23.88 21.10
N GLU A 88 0.20 -24.17 22.38
CA GLU A 88 0.57 -25.43 22.98
C GLU A 88 -0.69 -26.14 23.51
N ASN A 89 -0.94 -27.36 23.05
CA ASN A 89 -2.10 -28.17 23.40
C ASN A 89 -3.46 -27.43 23.24
N GLY A 90 -3.57 -26.53 22.23
CA GLY A 90 -4.76 -25.75 21.96
C GLY A 90 -4.91 -24.48 22.80
N VAL A 91 -3.94 -24.16 23.66
CA VAL A 91 -3.91 -22.94 24.47
C VAL A 91 -2.86 -21.99 23.88
N TYR A 92 -3.23 -20.71 23.75
CA TYR A 92 -2.31 -19.68 23.24
C TYR A 92 -1.63 -18.96 24.40
N HIS A 93 -0.32 -18.81 24.27
CA HIS A 93 0.54 -18.09 25.19
C HIS A 93 1.34 -17.02 24.47
N PHE A 94 1.67 -15.93 25.17
CA PHE A 94 2.64 -14.97 24.67
C PHE A 94 4.05 -15.55 24.72
N SER A 95 4.87 -15.16 23.76
CA SER A 95 6.28 -15.57 23.66
C SER A 95 7.12 -14.38 23.27
N ASP A 96 8.23 -14.17 23.98
CA ASP A 96 9.21 -13.11 23.66
C ASP A 96 9.92 -13.37 22.32
N THR A 97 9.82 -14.59 21.81
CA THR A 97 10.34 -14.93 20.49
C THR A 97 9.18 -14.98 19.51
N PRO A 98 9.10 -14.06 18.53
CA PRO A 98 8.10 -14.12 17.49
C PRO A 98 8.21 -15.44 16.73
N HIS A 99 7.15 -16.23 16.75
CA HIS A 99 7.08 -17.42 15.89
C HIS A 99 6.95 -16.98 14.43
N ILE A 100 7.90 -17.39 13.60
CA ILE A 100 7.80 -17.25 12.15
C ILE A 100 7.06 -18.49 11.63
N PRO A 101 5.82 -18.37 11.16
CA PRO A 101 5.08 -19.51 10.65
C PRO A 101 5.84 -20.20 9.51
N ASP A 102 5.82 -21.52 9.45
CA ASP A 102 6.52 -22.33 8.44
C ASP A 102 6.16 -21.87 7.03
N TYR A 103 4.93 -21.43 6.78
CA TYR A 103 4.50 -20.93 5.48
C TYR A 103 5.27 -19.70 5.01
N VAL A 104 5.77 -18.86 5.91
CA VAL A 104 6.57 -17.66 5.56
C VAL A 104 7.90 -18.07 4.95
N VAL A 105 8.49 -19.18 5.44
CA VAL A 105 9.75 -19.74 4.94
C VAL A 105 9.52 -20.55 3.66
N GLU A 106 8.44 -21.32 3.62
CA GLU A 106 8.16 -22.25 2.53
C GLU A 106 7.48 -21.60 1.31
N LEU A 107 6.68 -20.54 1.52
CA LEU A 107 5.95 -19.89 0.43
C LEU A 107 6.86 -19.30 -0.66
N PRO A 108 7.95 -18.60 -0.35
CA PRO A 108 8.86 -18.09 -1.37
C PRO A 108 9.45 -19.17 -2.27
N LYS A 109 9.68 -20.37 -1.74
CA LYS A 109 10.19 -21.52 -2.50
C LYS A 109 9.18 -22.08 -3.51
N LYS A 110 7.88 -21.82 -3.28
CA LYS A 110 6.77 -22.26 -4.15
C LYS A 110 6.36 -21.20 -5.16
N ILE A 111 6.86 -19.96 -5.04
CA ILE A 111 6.55 -18.89 -5.97
C ILE A 111 7.56 -18.92 -7.11
N HIS A 112 7.05 -19.10 -8.34
CA HIS A 112 7.85 -18.96 -9.55
C HIS A 112 7.53 -17.64 -10.23
N ILE A 113 8.53 -16.76 -10.30
CA ILE A 113 8.42 -15.45 -10.98
C ILE A 113 8.82 -15.66 -12.43
N ILE A 114 7.92 -15.29 -13.36
CA ILE A 114 8.17 -15.39 -14.79
C ILE A 114 8.93 -14.14 -15.25
N GLU A 115 10.18 -14.31 -15.57
CA GLU A 115 11.08 -13.28 -16.12
C GLU A 115 11.17 -13.43 -17.64
N ASP A 116 10.18 -12.89 -18.35
CA ASP A 116 10.15 -12.85 -19.82
C ASP A 116 10.29 -11.41 -20.30
N GLU A 117 11.35 -11.10 -21.04
CA GLU A 117 11.66 -9.74 -21.52
C GLU A 117 10.52 -9.12 -22.33
N LYS A 118 9.84 -9.90 -23.17
CA LYS A 118 8.76 -9.38 -24.02
C LYS A 118 7.50 -9.09 -23.24
N LEU A 119 7.14 -9.98 -22.28
CA LEU A 119 5.99 -9.76 -21.41
C LEU A 119 6.22 -8.62 -20.45
N ASN A 120 7.40 -8.56 -19.85
CA ASN A 120 7.71 -7.65 -18.75
C ASN A 120 8.15 -6.26 -19.23
N LYS A 121 8.51 -6.08 -20.51
CA LYS A 121 8.93 -4.80 -21.09
C LYS A 121 7.99 -3.63 -20.81
N ILE A 122 6.69 -3.89 -20.71
CA ILE A 122 5.71 -2.86 -20.36
C ILE A 122 5.92 -2.33 -18.93
N GLY A 123 6.50 -3.13 -18.05
CA GLY A 123 6.84 -2.79 -16.67
C GLY A 123 8.07 -1.90 -16.52
N GLU A 124 8.94 -1.81 -17.53
CA GLU A 124 10.17 -1.01 -17.51
C GLU A 124 9.91 0.49 -17.73
N MET A 125 8.73 0.85 -18.21
CA MET A 125 8.36 2.25 -18.44
C MET A 125 8.27 2.99 -17.10
N ARG A 126 8.64 4.28 -17.10
CA ARG A 126 8.52 5.13 -15.91
C ARG A 126 7.07 5.11 -15.38
N SER A 127 6.93 4.83 -14.09
CA SER A 127 5.63 4.77 -13.39
C SER A 127 4.64 3.75 -13.97
N SER A 128 5.14 2.71 -14.66
CA SER A 128 4.31 1.64 -15.22
C SER A 128 3.32 1.07 -14.22
N LEU A 129 2.16 0.72 -14.74
CA LEU A 129 1.08 0.06 -13.98
C LEU A 129 0.58 0.86 -12.76
N SER A 130 0.94 2.15 -12.65
CA SER A 130 0.37 3.08 -11.67
C SER A 130 -0.95 3.67 -12.16
N VAL A 131 -1.72 4.29 -11.26
CA VAL A 131 -2.97 4.98 -11.60
C VAL A 131 -2.76 6.02 -12.72
N SER A 132 -1.70 6.83 -12.62
CA SER A 132 -1.37 7.84 -13.64
C SER A 132 -1.01 7.22 -15.00
N TRP A 133 -0.28 6.10 -14.98
CA TRP A 133 0.03 5.35 -16.19
C TRP A 133 -1.25 4.83 -16.87
N TYR A 134 -2.15 4.20 -16.11
CA TYR A 134 -3.41 3.69 -16.63
C TYR A 134 -4.29 4.81 -17.19
N LYS A 135 -4.38 5.94 -16.49
CA LYS A 135 -5.12 7.12 -16.99
C LYS A 135 -4.58 7.56 -18.35
N LYS A 136 -3.27 7.77 -18.46
CA LYS A 136 -2.62 8.16 -19.71
C LYS A 136 -2.82 7.11 -20.81
N ALA A 137 -2.62 5.83 -20.51
CA ALA A 137 -2.77 4.74 -21.47
C ALA A 137 -4.22 4.58 -21.97
N ARG A 138 -5.22 4.81 -21.11
CA ARG A 138 -6.64 4.84 -21.47
C ARG A 138 -6.98 6.01 -22.40
N ASP A 139 -6.46 7.20 -22.07
CA ASP A 139 -6.80 8.44 -22.77
C ASP A 139 -6.02 8.58 -24.11
N THR A 140 -5.00 7.77 -24.33
CA THR A 140 -4.25 7.73 -25.58
C THR A 140 -5.09 7.09 -26.70
N LYS A 141 -5.19 7.78 -27.85
CA LYS A 141 -5.96 7.30 -29.02
C LYS A 141 -5.54 5.88 -29.41
N GLY A 142 -6.54 5.00 -29.58
CA GLY A 142 -6.32 3.60 -29.92
C GLY A 142 -5.80 2.72 -28.81
N GLN A 143 -5.47 3.26 -27.66
CA GLN A 143 -5.04 2.56 -26.41
C GLN A 143 -3.99 1.46 -26.64
N PRO A 144 -2.84 1.77 -27.31
CA PRO A 144 -1.87 0.75 -27.70
C PRO A 144 -1.29 0.00 -26.49
N LEU A 145 -0.97 0.70 -25.38
CA LEU A 145 -0.43 0.08 -24.17
C LEU A 145 -1.45 -0.82 -23.45
N ILE A 146 -2.72 -0.41 -23.41
CA ILE A 146 -3.80 -1.25 -22.87
C ILE A 146 -3.97 -2.52 -23.70
N LYS A 147 -3.96 -2.40 -25.03
CA LYS A 147 -4.05 -3.54 -25.94
C LYS A 147 -2.84 -4.48 -25.77
N GLN A 148 -1.64 -3.91 -25.68
CA GLN A 148 -0.43 -4.68 -25.44
C GLN A 148 -0.50 -5.44 -24.11
N LEU A 149 -0.84 -4.78 -23.00
CA LEU A 149 -0.96 -5.43 -21.69
C LEU A 149 -2.00 -6.55 -21.72
N ARG A 150 -3.16 -6.32 -22.32
CA ARG A 150 -4.20 -7.35 -22.46
C ARG A 150 -3.74 -8.55 -23.31
N ASN A 151 -2.96 -8.30 -24.38
CA ASN A 151 -2.39 -9.37 -25.20
C ASN A 151 -1.32 -10.15 -24.41
N ASN A 152 -0.50 -9.44 -23.63
CA ASN A 152 0.51 -10.07 -22.74
C ASN A 152 -0.18 -10.99 -21.72
N LEU A 153 -1.27 -10.55 -21.09
CA LEU A 153 -2.04 -11.38 -20.16
C LEU A 153 -2.63 -12.64 -20.85
N THR A 154 -3.17 -12.46 -22.04
CA THR A 154 -3.70 -13.59 -22.82
C THR A 154 -2.59 -14.56 -23.18
N ASN A 155 -1.44 -14.05 -23.61
CA ASN A 155 -0.27 -14.87 -23.98
C ASN A 155 0.28 -15.62 -22.76
N LEU A 156 0.42 -14.92 -21.62
CA LEU A 156 0.84 -15.53 -20.36
C LEU A 156 -0.01 -16.74 -20.00
N PHE A 157 -1.31 -16.56 -19.86
CA PHE A 157 -2.19 -17.62 -19.38
C PHE A 157 -2.40 -18.73 -20.40
N LYS A 158 -2.60 -18.36 -21.67
CA LYS A 158 -2.97 -19.33 -22.71
C LYS A 158 -1.76 -20.08 -23.28
N ASN A 159 -0.69 -19.37 -23.62
CA ASN A 159 0.41 -19.94 -24.41
C ASN A 159 1.60 -20.34 -23.53
N MET A 160 1.95 -19.55 -22.52
CA MET A 160 3.11 -19.83 -21.68
C MET A 160 2.77 -20.79 -20.53
N LEU A 161 1.69 -20.52 -19.80
CA LEU A 161 1.27 -21.32 -18.67
C LEU A 161 0.31 -22.46 -19.06
N ASN A 162 -0.30 -22.37 -20.24
CA ASN A 162 -1.34 -23.31 -20.69
C ASN A 162 -2.38 -23.60 -19.57
N SER A 163 -2.79 -22.54 -18.87
CA SER A 163 -3.61 -22.64 -17.66
C SER A 163 -5.09 -22.42 -17.96
N SER A 164 -5.93 -23.17 -17.25
CA SER A 164 -7.39 -23.01 -17.33
C SER A 164 -7.89 -21.78 -16.60
N SER A 165 -9.06 -21.26 -17.00
CA SER A 165 -9.58 -20.00 -16.47
C SER A 165 -9.94 -20.01 -14.98
N ASP A 166 -10.14 -21.19 -14.42
CA ASP A 166 -10.40 -21.40 -12.98
C ASP A 166 -9.13 -21.36 -12.13
N ARG A 167 -7.95 -21.54 -12.77
CA ARG A 167 -6.63 -21.43 -12.13
C ARG A 167 -6.05 -20.01 -12.21
N ASN A 168 -6.57 -19.16 -13.10
CA ASN A 168 -6.02 -17.84 -13.39
C ASN A 168 -6.52 -16.78 -12.43
N LEU A 169 -5.59 -15.96 -11.91
CA LEU A 169 -5.85 -14.73 -11.19
C LEU A 169 -5.20 -13.56 -11.93
N TRP A 170 -5.82 -12.41 -11.87
CA TRP A 170 -5.20 -11.17 -12.32
C TRP A 170 -5.71 -10.01 -11.49
N THR A 171 -4.87 -9.02 -11.32
CA THR A 171 -5.21 -7.83 -10.53
C THR A 171 -4.83 -6.55 -11.27
N VAL A 172 -5.68 -5.55 -11.12
CA VAL A 172 -5.48 -4.18 -11.58
C VAL A 172 -6.30 -3.26 -10.67
N PHE A 173 -6.07 -1.95 -10.73
CA PHE A 173 -6.97 -1.00 -10.07
C PHE A 173 -8.40 -1.16 -10.59
N LYS A 174 -9.38 -1.18 -9.69
CA LYS A 174 -10.79 -1.47 -10.00
C LYS A 174 -11.33 -0.62 -11.16
N ASP A 175 -10.97 0.65 -11.23
CA ASP A 175 -11.44 1.59 -12.27
C ASP A 175 -10.95 1.22 -13.69
N TYR A 176 -9.88 0.44 -13.78
CA TYR A 176 -9.31 0.01 -15.05
C TYR A 176 -9.59 -1.46 -15.39
N GLN A 177 -10.31 -2.16 -14.52
CA GLN A 177 -10.66 -3.59 -14.72
C GLN A 177 -11.27 -3.86 -16.09
N ALA A 178 -12.25 -3.04 -16.50
CA ALA A 178 -12.96 -3.23 -17.76
C ALA A 178 -12.04 -3.19 -19.00
N LEU A 179 -10.97 -2.40 -18.94
CA LEU A 179 -10.02 -2.22 -20.03
C LEU A 179 -9.14 -3.45 -20.28
N LEU A 180 -8.88 -4.24 -19.23
CA LEU A 180 -7.98 -5.38 -19.30
C LEU A 180 -8.69 -6.73 -19.37
N LYS A 181 -10.02 -6.78 -19.33
CA LYS A 181 -10.77 -8.04 -19.51
C LYS A 181 -10.38 -8.74 -20.81
N GLY A 182 -10.13 -10.04 -20.74
CA GLY A 182 -9.73 -10.86 -21.87
C GLY A 182 -10.19 -12.31 -21.77
N LYS A 183 -10.14 -13.02 -22.89
CA LYS A 183 -10.56 -14.42 -22.94
C LYS A 183 -9.64 -15.30 -22.09
N GLY A 184 -10.25 -16.15 -21.26
CA GLY A 184 -9.52 -17.15 -20.47
C GLY A 184 -9.13 -16.72 -19.06
N TYR A 185 -9.28 -15.43 -18.67
CA TYR A 185 -8.92 -14.99 -17.31
C TYR A 185 -9.90 -13.99 -16.68
N THR A 186 -10.87 -13.47 -17.41
CA THR A 186 -11.79 -12.42 -16.92
C THR A 186 -12.45 -12.73 -15.58
N LYS A 187 -12.83 -13.99 -15.33
CA LYS A 187 -13.46 -14.44 -14.08
C LYS A 187 -12.51 -14.46 -12.87
N GLY A 188 -11.21 -14.45 -13.10
CA GLY A 188 -10.17 -14.49 -12.07
C GLY A 188 -9.73 -13.12 -11.58
N PHE A 189 -10.55 -12.09 -11.70
CA PHE A 189 -10.21 -10.77 -11.18
C PHE A 189 -10.15 -10.77 -9.65
N LEU A 190 -9.03 -10.27 -9.13
CA LEU A 190 -8.78 -10.08 -7.73
C LEU A 190 -8.45 -8.59 -7.47
N SER A 191 -9.18 -7.93 -6.59
CA SER A 191 -8.83 -6.55 -6.22
C SER A 191 -7.48 -6.53 -5.50
N CYS A 192 -6.63 -5.54 -5.80
CA CYS A 192 -5.29 -5.44 -5.22
C CYS A 192 -5.26 -5.20 -3.68
N ASN A 193 -6.41 -4.85 -3.09
CA ASN A 193 -6.56 -4.63 -1.66
C ASN A 193 -7.32 -5.76 -0.93
N VAL A 194 -7.55 -6.89 -1.59
CA VAL A 194 -8.19 -8.07 -0.95
C VAL A 194 -7.26 -8.63 0.12
N ARG A 195 -7.84 -8.93 1.28
CA ARG A 195 -7.14 -9.52 2.42
C ARG A 195 -7.98 -10.65 3.03
N ALA A 196 -7.31 -11.55 3.75
CA ALA A 196 -7.92 -12.58 4.57
C ALA A 196 -9.03 -13.40 3.89
N THR A 197 -8.79 -13.90 2.67
CA THR A 197 -9.75 -14.72 1.93
C THR A 197 -9.16 -16.05 1.49
N ASN A 198 -9.95 -17.12 1.61
CA ASN A 198 -9.62 -18.44 1.09
C ASN A 198 -10.34 -18.75 -0.24
N ALA A 199 -11.09 -17.80 -0.79
CA ALA A 199 -11.90 -18.00 -2.00
C ALA A 199 -11.08 -18.38 -3.25
N TYR A 200 -9.78 -18.11 -3.24
CA TYR A 200 -8.89 -18.29 -4.38
C TYR A 200 -7.83 -19.37 -4.16
N ARG A 201 -7.96 -20.20 -3.13
CA ARG A 201 -6.96 -21.23 -2.75
C ARG A 201 -6.61 -22.23 -3.86
N ASN A 202 -7.51 -22.44 -4.82
CA ASN A 202 -7.34 -23.36 -5.94
C ASN A 202 -6.71 -22.68 -7.17
N ARG A 203 -6.33 -21.38 -7.06
CA ARG A 203 -5.73 -20.62 -8.16
C ARG A 203 -4.25 -20.46 -7.91
N ASP A 204 -3.46 -20.78 -8.91
CA ASP A 204 -1.99 -20.84 -8.81
C ASP A 204 -1.25 -20.01 -9.88
N CYS A 205 -2.00 -19.41 -10.82
CA CYS A 205 -1.43 -18.55 -11.84
C CYS A 205 -1.87 -17.11 -11.62
N LEU A 206 -0.93 -16.18 -11.38
CA LEU A 206 -1.23 -14.77 -11.08
C LEU A 206 -0.52 -13.83 -12.05
N ALA A 207 -1.28 -12.91 -12.63
CA ALA A 207 -0.75 -11.72 -13.29
C ALA A 207 -1.01 -10.47 -12.43
N TYR A 208 0.05 -9.92 -11.86
CA TYR A 208 -0.01 -8.75 -10.99
C TYR A 208 0.26 -7.47 -11.81
N CYS A 209 -0.80 -6.72 -12.13
CA CYS A 209 -0.73 -5.54 -13.01
C CYS A 209 -0.97 -4.23 -12.25
N VAL A 210 -0.40 -4.13 -11.06
CA VAL A 210 -0.54 -2.94 -10.19
C VAL A 210 0.83 -2.51 -9.69
N ASN A 211 1.10 -1.23 -9.73
CA ASN A 211 2.25 -0.64 -9.07
C ASN A 211 1.80 0.57 -8.24
N VAL A 212 1.98 0.48 -6.94
CA VAL A 212 1.64 1.53 -5.99
C VAL A 212 2.91 2.25 -5.57
N TYR A 213 2.98 3.52 -5.88
CA TYR A 213 4.10 4.38 -5.47
C TYR A 213 3.68 5.19 -4.25
N TYR A 214 4.54 5.23 -3.26
CA TYR A 214 4.39 6.17 -2.16
C TYR A 214 4.50 7.60 -2.67
N ASN A 215 3.74 8.50 -2.04
CA ASN A 215 3.94 9.92 -2.26
C ASN A 215 5.41 10.28 -1.96
N PRO A 216 6.14 10.92 -2.89
CA PRO A 216 7.56 11.23 -2.70
C PRO A 216 7.84 12.06 -1.45
N LEU A 217 6.93 12.96 -1.08
CA LEU A 217 7.04 13.78 0.13
C LEU A 217 6.92 12.93 1.39
N LEU A 218 5.93 12.03 1.44
CA LEU A 218 5.79 11.10 2.57
C LEU A 218 6.99 10.15 2.66
N LYS A 219 7.49 9.66 1.53
CA LYS A 219 8.70 8.84 1.51
C LYS A 219 9.89 9.58 2.11
N LYS A 220 10.10 10.84 1.73
CA LYS A 220 11.17 11.68 2.25
C LYS A 220 11.01 11.93 3.76
N LEU A 221 9.80 12.24 4.21
CA LEU A 221 9.48 12.44 5.61
C LEU A 221 9.80 11.18 6.45
N LEU A 222 9.32 10.02 6.01
CA LEU A 222 9.47 8.76 6.73
C LEU A 222 10.90 8.19 6.69
N SER A 223 11.71 8.58 5.71
CA SER A 223 13.13 8.17 5.63
C SER A 223 14.04 8.96 6.57
N GLY A 224 13.50 9.92 7.32
CA GLY A 224 14.30 10.78 8.21
C GLY A 224 15.26 11.72 7.46
N ALA A 225 15.18 11.79 6.16
CA ALA A 225 15.99 12.73 5.37
C ALA A 225 15.47 14.14 5.64
N ARG A 226 16.06 14.81 6.62
CA ARG A 226 15.91 16.25 6.81
C ARG A 226 16.48 16.94 5.58
N SER A 227 15.68 17.84 5.00
CA SER A 227 16.11 18.75 3.94
C SER A 227 17.16 19.71 4.44
#